data_01375e935099e4e04fbfa2694dbe3a27
#
_entry.id   01375e935099e4e04fbfa2694dbe3a27
#
_cell.length_a   1.000
_cell.length_b   1.000
_cell.length_c   1.000
_cell.angle_alpha   90.00
_cell.angle_beta   90.00
_cell.angle_gamma   90.00
#
_symmetry.space_group_name_H-M   'P 1'
#
loop_
_entity.id
_entity.type
_entity.pdbx_description
1 polymer ?
#
loop_
_entity_poly.entity_id
_entity_poly.type
_entity_poly.pdbx_seq_one_letter_code
_entity_poly.pdbx_strand_id
1 'polypeptide(L)'
;MRHKHGYRKLGRTSSHRSALLKNLAIAIIKSEKIETTLPKAKVLRSYVEKLITRARKGDSNAHRAVFASLQDKETTNKLVTEVAPKFKERNGGYTRIIKTRVRRGDAAEMAYIELVAE
;
A
#
# COMPACT_ATOMS: atom_id res chain seq x y z
N MET A 1 9.56 -26.23 1.28
CA MET A 1 9.27 -25.11 2.14
C MET A 1 9.80 -23.80 1.61
N ARG A 2 9.00 -22.77 1.63
CA ARG A 2 9.34 -21.52 0.98
C ARG A 2 9.77 -20.45 1.95
N HIS A 3 10.76 -20.71 2.74
CA HIS A 3 11.23 -19.75 3.74
C HIS A 3 11.87 -18.50 3.14
N LYS A 4 12.21 -18.56 1.87
CA LYS A 4 12.89 -17.45 1.23
C LYS A 4 11.97 -16.33 0.82
N HIS A 5 10.69 -16.57 0.81
CA HIS A 5 9.73 -15.54 0.41
C HIS A 5 9.56 -14.55 1.55
N GLY A 6 9.83 -13.28 1.26
CA GLY A 6 9.65 -12.23 2.24
C GLY A 6 8.24 -11.65 2.24
N TYR A 7 7.27 -12.39 1.74
CA TYR A 7 5.91 -11.92 1.63
C TYR A 7 4.94 -13.07 1.84
N ARG A 8 3.70 -12.72 2.16
CA ARG A 8 2.63 -13.71 2.30
C ARG A 8 1.97 -13.93 0.95
N LYS A 9 1.62 -15.15 0.65
CA LYS A 9 0.99 -15.48 -0.62
C LYS A 9 -0.51 -15.14 -0.65
N LEU A 10 -1.12 -15.03 0.49
CA LEU A 10 -2.53 -14.68 0.62
C LEU A 10 -3.48 -15.64 -0.08
N GLY A 11 -3.04 -16.89 -0.30
CA GLY A 11 -3.86 -17.91 -0.95
C GLY A 11 -4.13 -17.65 -2.42
N ARG A 12 -3.30 -16.85 -3.09
CA ARG A 12 -3.53 -16.45 -4.47
C ARG A 12 -2.31 -16.71 -5.33
N THR A 13 -2.53 -16.81 -6.65
CA THR A 13 -1.43 -16.93 -7.59
C THR A 13 -0.62 -15.63 -7.62
N SER A 14 0.57 -15.69 -8.20
CA SER A 14 1.43 -14.51 -8.29
C SER A 14 0.76 -13.33 -8.98
N SER A 15 0.08 -13.60 -10.12
CA SER A 15 -0.56 -12.52 -10.86
C SER A 15 -1.75 -11.94 -10.08
N HIS A 16 -2.55 -12.79 -9.44
CA HIS A 16 -3.66 -12.31 -8.62
C HIS A 16 -3.17 -11.50 -7.43
N ARG A 17 -2.06 -11.93 -6.82
CA ARG A 17 -1.49 -11.23 -5.67
C ARG A 17 -1.00 -9.85 -6.07
N SER A 18 -0.32 -9.76 -7.23
CA SER A 18 0.16 -8.47 -7.72
C SER A 18 -1.00 -7.54 -8.02
N ALA A 19 -2.05 -8.05 -8.66
CA ALA A 19 -3.23 -7.25 -8.97
C ALA A 19 -3.94 -6.80 -7.70
N LEU A 20 -4.03 -7.67 -6.71
CA LEU A 20 -4.65 -7.34 -5.44
C LEU A 20 -3.90 -6.20 -4.75
N LEU A 21 -2.58 -6.32 -4.66
CA LEU A 21 -1.77 -5.29 -4.00
C LEU A 21 -1.83 -3.97 -4.75
N LYS A 22 -1.78 -4.02 -6.06
CA LYS A 22 -1.90 -2.81 -6.87
C LYS A 22 -3.23 -2.11 -6.62
N ASN A 23 -4.33 -2.86 -6.64
CA ASN A 23 -5.66 -2.28 -6.44
C ASN A 23 -5.83 -1.73 -5.03
N LEU A 24 -5.32 -2.43 -4.03
CA LEU A 24 -5.37 -1.94 -2.65
C LEU A 24 -4.52 -0.68 -2.47
N ALA A 25 -3.36 -0.63 -3.14
CA ALA A 25 -2.52 0.55 -3.08
C ALA A 25 -3.21 1.76 -3.71
N ILE A 26 -3.84 1.55 -4.85
CA ILE A 26 -4.62 2.61 -5.49
C ILE A 26 -5.71 3.11 -4.54
N ALA A 27 -6.41 2.20 -3.90
CA ALA A 27 -7.48 2.56 -2.97
C ALA A 27 -6.98 3.38 -1.79
N ILE A 28 -5.87 2.98 -1.19
CA ILE A 28 -5.37 3.71 -0.03
C ILE A 28 -4.81 5.08 -0.41
N ILE A 29 -4.20 5.19 -1.57
CA ILE A 29 -3.70 6.48 -2.02
C ILE A 29 -4.85 7.44 -2.28
N LYS A 30 -5.92 6.96 -2.89
CA LYS A 30 -7.08 7.79 -3.19
C LYS A 30 -7.87 8.17 -1.95
N SER A 31 -8.09 7.23 -1.04
CA SER A 31 -8.94 7.42 0.12
C SER A 31 -8.17 7.74 1.40
N GLU A 32 -6.89 7.47 1.42
CA GLU A 32 -5.98 7.67 2.55
C GLU A 32 -6.24 6.72 3.73
N LYS A 33 -7.33 5.96 3.70
CA LYS A 33 -7.67 5.00 4.73
C LYS A 33 -8.62 3.97 4.14
N ILE A 34 -8.30 2.69 4.33
CA ILE A 34 -9.20 1.61 3.90
C ILE A 34 -9.26 0.54 4.96
N GLU A 35 -10.35 -0.23 4.97
CA GLU A 35 -10.44 -1.40 5.84
C GLU A 35 -10.26 -2.66 5.00
N THR A 36 -9.43 -3.58 5.50
CA THR A 36 -9.20 -4.84 4.83
C THR A 36 -8.85 -5.88 5.88
N THR A 37 -8.58 -7.12 5.47
CA THR A 37 -8.16 -8.13 6.43
C THR A 37 -6.76 -7.80 6.94
N LEU A 38 -6.47 -8.20 8.17
CA LEU A 38 -5.18 -7.90 8.78
C LEU A 38 -3.99 -8.42 7.98
N PRO A 39 -4.01 -9.68 7.48
CA PRO A 39 -2.88 -10.15 6.66
C PRO A 39 -2.67 -9.31 5.40
N LYS A 40 -3.74 -8.90 4.73
CA LYS A 40 -3.62 -8.04 3.55
C LYS A 40 -3.05 -6.68 3.91
N ALA A 41 -3.48 -6.12 5.04
CA ALA A 41 -2.98 -4.83 5.49
C ALA A 41 -1.48 -4.88 5.74
N LYS A 42 -0.99 -5.96 6.33
CA LYS A 42 0.44 -6.11 6.62
C LYS A 42 1.28 -6.17 5.35
N VAL A 43 0.82 -6.90 4.35
CA VAL A 43 1.54 -6.99 3.08
C VAL A 43 1.46 -5.66 2.33
N LEU A 44 0.28 -5.06 2.32
CA LEU A 44 0.06 -3.78 1.65
C LEU A 44 0.93 -2.67 2.24
N ARG A 45 1.11 -2.67 3.55
CA ARG A 45 1.95 -1.70 4.23
C ARG A 45 3.34 -1.63 3.62
N SER A 46 3.98 -2.78 3.46
CA SER A 46 5.32 -2.84 2.89
C SER A 46 5.34 -2.31 1.46
N TYR A 47 4.36 -2.70 0.67
CA TYR A 47 4.27 -2.31 -0.72
C TYR A 47 4.08 -0.79 -0.88
N VAL A 48 3.13 -0.24 -0.12
CA VAL A 48 2.83 1.19 -0.21
C VAL A 48 3.98 2.04 0.32
N GLU A 49 4.61 1.59 1.39
CA GLU A 49 5.72 2.37 1.94
C GLU A 49 6.89 2.47 0.98
N LYS A 50 7.15 1.41 0.23
CA LYS A 50 8.18 1.45 -0.80
C LYS A 50 7.82 2.44 -1.91
N LEU A 51 6.55 2.47 -2.28
CA LEU A 51 6.08 3.42 -3.30
C LEU A 51 6.23 4.87 -2.82
N ILE A 52 5.88 5.14 -1.58
CA ILE A 52 5.99 6.48 -1.04
C ILE A 52 7.47 6.92 -0.96
N THR A 53 8.32 6.02 -0.50
CA THR A 53 9.75 6.32 -0.45
C THR A 53 10.29 6.69 -1.82
N ARG A 54 9.88 5.95 -2.84
CA ARG A 54 10.31 6.22 -4.21
C ARG A 54 9.73 7.53 -4.73
N ALA A 55 8.46 7.78 -4.44
CA ALA A 55 7.76 8.97 -4.90
C ALA A 55 8.28 10.26 -4.25
N ARG A 56 8.90 10.15 -3.09
CA ARG A 56 9.41 11.32 -2.37
C ARG A 56 10.44 12.12 -3.14
N LYS A 57 11.14 11.49 -4.07
CA LYS A 57 12.13 12.18 -4.87
C LYS A 57 11.49 13.21 -5.80
N GLY A 58 10.26 12.95 -6.23
CA GLY A 58 9.49 13.91 -7.00
C GLY A 58 9.95 14.20 -8.41
N ASP A 59 10.96 13.51 -8.91
CA ASP A 59 11.45 13.75 -10.25
C ASP A 59 10.76 12.84 -11.27
N SER A 60 11.14 12.95 -12.54
CA SER A 60 10.50 12.15 -13.58
C SER A 60 10.80 10.67 -13.44
N ASN A 61 11.98 10.32 -12.92
CA ASN A 61 12.28 8.92 -12.66
C ASN A 61 11.39 8.33 -11.58
N ALA A 62 11.14 9.11 -10.53
CA ALA A 62 10.21 8.68 -9.47
C ALA A 62 8.82 8.47 -10.03
N HIS A 63 8.35 9.40 -10.85
CA HIS A 63 7.03 9.29 -11.46
C HIS A 63 6.91 8.04 -12.33
N ARG A 64 7.92 7.78 -13.15
CA ARG A 64 7.91 6.59 -14.01
C ARG A 64 7.90 5.30 -13.20
N ALA A 65 8.71 5.26 -12.13
CA ALA A 65 8.80 4.05 -11.30
C ALA A 65 7.48 3.77 -10.61
N VAL A 66 6.82 4.80 -10.09
CA VAL A 66 5.53 4.64 -9.44
C VAL A 66 4.47 4.23 -10.46
N PHE A 67 4.47 4.85 -11.63
CA PHE A 67 3.50 4.49 -12.67
C PHE A 67 3.69 3.05 -13.13
N ALA A 68 4.94 2.59 -13.23
CA ALA A 68 5.21 1.21 -13.61
C ALA A 68 4.55 0.22 -12.64
N SER A 69 4.50 0.57 -11.36
CA SER A 69 3.87 -0.28 -10.35
C SER A 69 2.35 -0.16 -10.34
N LEU A 70 1.83 1.05 -10.38
CA LEU A 70 0.39 1.29 -10.22
C LEU A 70 -0.39 1.23 -11.53
N GLN A 71 0.23 1.66 -12.63
CA GLN A 71 -0.39 1.69 -13.95
C GLN A 71 -1.71 2.48 -13.97
N ASP A 72 -1.79 3.51 -13.14
CA ASP A 72 -2.94 4.39 -13.06
C ASP A 72 -2.43 5.82 -12.96
N LYS A 73 -2.66 6.60 -13.99
CA LYS A 73 -2.13 7.96 -14.10
C LYS A 73 -2.58 8.85 -12.96
N GLU A 74 -3.85 8.83 -12.67
CA GLU A 74 -4.45 9.69 -11.66
C GLU A 74 -3.86 9.43 -10.28
N THR A 75 -3.78 8.15 -9.92
CA THR A 75 -3.24 7.75 -8.62
C THR A 75 -1.75 8.05 -8.54
N THR A 76 -1.01 7.79 -9.62
CA THR A 76 0.42 8.09 -9.66
C THR A 76 0.67 9.58 -9.46
N ASN A 77 -0.11 10.39 -10.15
CA ASN A 77 0.02 11.83 -10.04
C ASN A 77 -0.29 12.30 -8.62
N LYS A 78 -1.37 11.78 -8.03
CA LYS A 78 -1.72 12.13 -6.65
C LYS A 78 -0.61 11.73 -5.68
N LEU A 79 -0.06 10.53 -5.84
CA LEU A 79 0.99 10.07 -4.94
C LEU A 79 2.22 10.98 -5.01
N VAL A 80 2.67 11.29 -6.22
CA VAL A 80 3.89 12.08 -6.37
C VAL A 80 3.71 13.55 -6.00
N THR A 81 2.55 14.13 -6.32
CA THR A 81 2.36 15.57 -6.13
C THR A 81 1.70 15.94 -4.83
N GLU A 82 0.89 15.07 -4.23
CA GLU A 82 0.13 15.41 -3.03
C GLU A 82 0.51 14.59 -1.81
N VAL A 83 0.64 13.28 -1.97
CA VAL A 83 0.86 12.40 -0.82
C VAL A 83 2.32 12.38 -0.39
N ALA A 84 3.23 12.09 -1.30
CA ALA A 84 4.64 11.96 -0.95
C ALA A 84 5.23 13.23 -0.35
N PRO A 85 4.88 14.44 -0.81
CA PRO A 85 5.41 15.65 -0.20
C PRO A 85 5.08 15.79 1.28
N LYS A 86 3.98 15.21 1.73
CA LYS A 86 3.61 15.26 3.16
C LYS A 86 4.60 14.48 4.02
N PHE A 87 5.32 13.55 3.42
CA PHE A 87 6.26 12.69 4.15
C PHE A 87 7.71 13.03 3.86
N LYS A 88 7.96 14.22 3.34
CA LYS A 88 9.29 14.62 2.94
C LYS A 88 10.32 14.49 4.06
N GLU A 89 9.92 14.81 5.27
CA GLU A 89 10.82 14.77 6.44
C GLU A 89 10.81 13.41 7.14
N ARG A 90 10.04 12.46 6.66
CA ARG A 90 9.87 11.19 7.33
C ARG A 90 10.54 10.08 6.54
N ASN A 91 11.35 9.27 7.21
CA ASN A 91 12.12 8.19 6.55
C ASN A 91 11.50 6.83 6.80
N GLY A 92 10.25 6.68 6.43
CA GLY A 92 9.51 5.44 6.65
C GLY A 92 8.39 5.64 7.64
N GLY A 93 7.65 4.58 7.93
CA GLY A 93 6.54 4.68 8.86
C GLY A 93 5.43 5.59 8.35
N TYR A 94 5.14 5.52 7.06
CA TYR A 94 4.12 6.37 6.45
C TYR A 94 2.71 5.87 6.66
N THR A 95 2.55 4.65 7.12
CA THR A 95 1.25 4.02 7.30
C THR A 95 1.08 3.53 8.72
N ARG A 96 -0.19 3.36 9.10
CA ARG A 96 -0.53 2.83 10.41
C ARG A 96 -1.63 1.79 10.23
N ILE A 97 -1.52 0.67 10.94
CA ILE A 97 -2.53 -0.39 10.93
C ILE A 97 -3.23 -0.42 12.26
N ILE A 98 -4.56 -0.36 12.24
CA ILE A 98 -5.37 -0.38 13.45
C ILE A 98 -6.36 -1.54 13.34
N LYS A 99 -6.29 -2.51 14.24
CA LYS A 99 -7.23 -3.62 14.24
C LYS A 99 -8.62 -3.09 14.58
N THR A 100 -9.63 -3.56 13.87
CA THR A 100 -10.98 -3.05 14.05
C THR A 100 -11.95 -4.06 14.59
N ARG A 101 -12.10 -5.20 13.94
CA ARG A 101 -13.14 -6.16 14.32
C ARG A 101 -12.83 -7.53 13.72
N VAL A 102 -13.64 -8.49 14.11
CA VAL A 102 -13.60 -9.82 13.51
C VAL A 102 -14.82 -9.90 12.59
N ARG A 103 -14.57 -10.22 11.33
CA ARG A 103 -15.64 -10.26 10.34
C ARG A 103 -16.57 -11.43 10.57
N ARG A 104 -17.86 -11.19 10.42
CA ARG A 104 -18.85 -12.23 10.51
C ARG A 104 -18.68 -13.24 9.39
N GLY A 105 -18.97 -14.49 9.67
CA GLY A 105 -18.94 -15.53 8.67
C GLY A 105 -17.64 -16.31 8.68
N ASP A 106 -16.54 -15.69 8.32
CA ASP A 106 -15.25 -16.37 8.25
C ASP A 106 -14.31 -16.05 9.42
N ALA A 107 -14.77 -15.23 10.35
CA ALA A 107 -13.98 -14.82 11.52
C ALA A 107 -12.63 -14.19 11.17
N ALA A 108 -12.54 -13.52 10.02
CA ALA A 108 -11.32 -12.87 9.63
C ALA A 108 -11.08 -11.61 10.46
N GLU A 109 -9.85 -11.43 10.93
CA GLU A 109 -9.50 -10.20 11.62
C GLU A 109 -9.41 -9.06 10.61
N MET A 110 -10.10 -7.97 10.91
CA MET A 110 -10.12 -6.80 10.05
C MET A 110 -9.25 -5.69 10.63
N ALA A 111 -8.77 -4.83 9.78
CA ALA A 111 -7.95 -3.70 10.21
C ALA A 111 -8.08 -2.55 9.23
N TYR A 112 -7.96 -1.34 9.74
CA TYR A 112 -7.74 -0.19 8.89
C TYR A 112 -6.24 -0.09 8.62
N ILE A 113 -5.91 0.28 7.39
CA ILE A 113 -4.58 0.76 7.08
C ILE A 113 -4.75 2.17 6.56
N GLU A 114 -4.00 3.10 7.11
CA GLU A 114 -4.16 4.51 6.78
C GLU A 114 -2.81 5.18 6.62
N LEU A 115 -2.79 6.25 5.84
CA LEU A 115 -1.62 7.09 5.71
C LEU A 115 -1.56 7.99 6.94
N VAL A 116 -0.37 8.07 7.53
CA VAL A 116 -0.19 8.91 8.71
C VAL A 116 -0.13 10.36 8.24
N ALA A 117 -1.17 11.13 8.58
CA ALA A 117 -1.22 12.52 8.16
C ALA A 117 -0.54 13.41 9.20
N GLU A 118 0.08 14.47 8.74
CA GLU A 118 0.67 15.46 9.60
C GLU A 118 -0.26 16.64 9.79
#